data_488d9fc1b4e4089802541253ab7d1719
#
_entry.id   488d9fc1b4e4089802541253ab7d1719
#
_cell.length_a   1.000
_cell.length_b   1.000
_cell.length_c   1.000
_cell.angle_alpha   90.00
_cell.angle_beta   90.00
_cell.angle_gamma   90.00
#
_symmetry.space_group_name_H-M   'P 1'
#
loop_
_entity.id
_entity.type
_entity.pdbx_description
1 polymer ?
#
loop_
_entity_poly.entity_id
_entity_poly.type
_entity_poly.pdbx_seq_one_letter_code
_entity_poly.pdbx_strand_id
1 'polypeptide(L)'
;MKELTIAERCAIPRHPMPHQDPQERIRNFNEVAVGWDRDTAVEEARRCLLCKNPQCVVNCPAEIDIPGFIKKIAEGHFLEAARILRASSALPAVCGRVCPQETQCELTCVMGRKYEPVAIGRLERFASDYALFEEELPVPEPAPPTGKRVAVVGAGPAGITVAGDLIKMGHDVTLFEALHQPGGVLVYGIPEFRLPKEIVRLELDVIEKLGVKLVTNFVVGRTATVDELLEEYDAVFLGNGAGAPSFLNIPGENLNGVYSASEYLTRCNLMKAYQFPTHTTPVARGKKVAVLGGGNVAMDAVRMSLRLGADEGHILYRRSRTEMPARIEEIENAEEEGVKFNYLVNPVRFIGNDTNWVTGVECLRMELGEPDASGRRRPIPIKGSEFIVDVDTVVVAIGQNANPIVASTATGVETNERGYFIADDDGRCTKPGVFAGGDIVTGAATVILAIGAGKKAARAIHDYLNDGKWPDTIGK
;
A
#
# COMPACT_ATOMS: atom_id res chain seq x y z
N MET A 1 -35.69 2.22 12.56
CA MET A 1 -35.11 3.29 13.43
C MET A 1 -35.65 4.64 12.99
N LYS A 2 -35.78 5.63 13.93
CA LYS A 2 -36.15 7.00 13.58
C LYS A 2 -35.09 7.61 12.66
N GLU A 3 -35.52 8.21 11.56
CA GLU A 3 -34.60 8.90 10.64
C GLU A 3 -34.10 10.17 11.30
N LEU A 4 -32.76 10.33 11.40
CA LEU A 4 -32.13 11.50 12.00
C LEU A 4 -32.15 12.66 11.02
N THR A 5 -32.46 13.86 11.51
CA THR A 5 -32.28 15.11 10.77
C THR A 5 -30.79 15.38 10.53
N ILE A 6 -30.49 16.28 9.58
CA ILE A 6 -29.09 16.71 9.33
C ILE A 6 -28.45 17.30 10.60
N ALA A 7 -29.20 18.07 11.38
CA ALA A 7 -28.70 18.67 12.62
C ALA A 7 -28.35 17.60 13.67
N GLU A 8 -29.20 16.59 13.84
CA GLU A 8 -28.93 15.45 14.74
C GLU A 8 -27.71 14.66 14.29
N ARG A 9 -27.54 14.39 13.00
CA ARG A 9 -26.34 13.73 12.44
C ARG A 9 -25.06 14.51 12.70
N CYS A 10 -25.11 15.85 12.52
CA CYS A 10 -23.97 16.73 12.77
C CYS A 10 -23.61 16.88 14.25
N ALA A 11 -24.53 16.59 15.16
CA ALA A 11 -24.29 16.65 16.60
C ALA A 11 -23.57 15.43 17.16
N ILE A 12 -23.53 14.31 16.42
CA ILE A 12 -22.79 13.10 16.82
C ILE A 12 -21.29 13.39 16.65
N PRO A 13 -20.46 13.22 17.71
CA PRO A 13 -19.01 13.39 17.60
C PRO A 13 -18.39 12.28 16.76
N ARG A 14 -17.23 12.55 16.16
CA ARG A 14 -16.44 11.49 15.49
C ARG A 14 -15.86 10.54 16.54
N HIS A 15 -16.02 9.24 16.33
CA HIS A 15 -15.49 8.23 17.24
C HIS A 15 -13.99 8.00 16.99
N PRO A 16 -13.15 8.02 18.04
CA PRO A 16 -11.75 7.66 17.90
C PRO A 16 -11.59 6.16 17.61
N MET A 17 -10.53 5.77 16.91
CA MET A 17 -10.13 4.37 16.80
C MET A 17 -9.42 3.97 18.11
N PRO A 18 -9.85 2.91 18.80
CA PRO A 18 -9.11 2.42 19.95
C PRO A 18 -7.79 1.77 19.49
N HIS A 19 -6.70 2.10 20.19
CA HIS A 19 -5.37 1.55 19.93
C HIS A 19 -4.86 0.81 21.17
N GLN A 20 -3.94 -0.13 20.97
CA GLN A 20 -3.16 -0.71 22.06
C GLN A 20 -2.34 0.40 22.75
N ASP A 21 -2.10 0.25 24.05
CA ASP A 21 -1.20 1.14 24.81
C ASP A 21 0.19 1.22 24.13
N PRO A 22 0.79 2.43 23.97
CA PRO A 22 2.07 2.59 23.30
C PRO A 22 3.22 1.78 23.90
N GLN A 23 3.27 1.62 25.24
CA GLN A 23 4.33 0.87 25.92
C GLN A 23 4.16 -0.64 25.82
N GLU A 24 2.92 -1.11 25.58
CA GLU A 24 2.62 -2.52 25.34
C GLU A 24 2.83 -2.89 23.88
N ARG A 25 2.35 -2.04 22.93
CA ARG A 25 2.38 -2.35 21.52
C ARG A 25 3.79 -2.38 20.92
N ILE A 26 4.76 -1.65 21.48
CA ILE A 26 6.17 -1.75 21.05
C ILE A 26 6.82 -3.10 21.41
N ARG A 27 6.18 -3.94 22.22
CA ARG A 27 6.70 -5.24 22.66
C ARG A 27 6.02 -6.43 21.97
N ASN A 28 5.12 -6.16 21.04
CA ASN A 28 4.39 -7.20 20.32
C ASN A 28 4.22 -6.80 18.84
N PHE A 29 3.69 -7.73 18.04
CA PHE A 29 3.43 -7.53 16.60
C PHE A 29 1.93 -7.57 16.28
N ASN A 30 1.06 -7.55 17.29
CA ASN A 30 -0.38 -7.50 17.08
C ASN A 30 -0.80 -6.17 16.44
N GLU A 31 -1.94 -6.18 15.76
CA GLU A 31 -2.48 -4.98 15.11
C GLU A 31 -2.68 -3.86 16.15
N VAL A 32 -2.15 -2.67 15.85
CA VAL A 32 -2.18 -1.50 16.76
C VAL A 32 -3.59 -1.00 16.97
N ALA A 33 -4.33 -0.81 15.88
CA ALA A 33 -5.73 -0.39 15.94
C ALA A 33 -6.61 -1.61 16.27
N VAL A 34 -7.41 -1.52 17.33
CA VAL A 34 -8.21 -2.65 17.84
C VAL A 34 -9.49 -2.89 17.04
N GLY A 35 -10.02 -1.85 16.38
CA GLY A 35 -11.30 -1.91 15.69
C GLY A 35 -12.45 -1.38 16.56
N TRP A 36 -13.64 -1.30 15.97
CA TRP A 36 -14.85 -0.85 16.65
C TRP A 36 -15.80 -2.00 16.94
N ASP A 37 -16.56 -1.88 18.02
CA ASP A 37 -17.74 -2.69 18.26
C ASP A 37 -18.92 -2.25 17.36
N ARG A 38 -20.01 -3.02 17.38
CA ARG A 38 -21.20 -2.79 16.55
C ARG A 38 -21.88 -1.47 16.86
N ASP A 39 -21.99 -1.10 18.12
CA ASP A 39 -22.71 0.10 18.54
C ASP A 39 -21.96 1.36 18.12
N THR A 40 -20.65 1.41 18.33
CA THR A 40 -19.76 2.48 17.87
C THR A 40 -19.80 2.65 16.34
N ALA A 41 -19.75 1.55 15.60
CA ALA A 41 -19.81 1.59 14.14
C ALA A 41 -21.16 2.11 13.64
N VAL A 42 -22.27 1.70 14.24
CA VAL A 42 -23.62 2.19 13.90
C VAL A 42 -23.75 3.68 14.21
N GLU A 43 -23.24 4.13 15.36
CA GLU A 43 -23.32 5.53 15.75
C GLU A 43 -22.48 6.42 14.82
N GLU A 44 -21.24 6.03 14.51
CA GLU A 44 -20.41 6.73 13.52
C GLU A 44 -21.06 6.74 12.12
N ALA A 45 -21.64 5.62 11.67
CA ALA A 45 -22.32 5.54 10.39
C ALA A 45 -23.52 6.50 10.28
N ARG A 46 -24.21 6.78 11.38
CA ARG A 46 -25.32 7.74 11.45
C ARG A 46 -24.89 9.17 11.19
N ARG A 47 -23.61 9.51 11.28
CA ARG A 47 -23.08 10.84 10.94
C ARG A 47 -23.14 11.12 9.45
N CYS A 48 -23.18 10.08 8.59
CA CYS A 48 -23.18 10.27 7.15
C CYS A 48 -24.44 10.98 6.68
N LEU A 49 -24.25 12.07 5.91
CA LEU A 49 -25.35 12.92 5.39
C LEU A 49 -26.06 12.29 4.19
N LEU A 50 -25.60 11.16 3.66
CA LEU A 50 -26.11 10.47 2.49
C LEU A 50 -26.27 11.42 1.29
N CYS A 51 -25.21 12.14 0.95
CA CYS A 51 -25.18 13.20 -0.05
C CYS A 51 -25.68 12.70 -1.43
N LYS A 52 -26.50 13.52 -2.12
CA LYS A 52 -26.97 13.22 -3.48
C LYS A 52 -25.80 13.13 -4.49
N ASN A 53 -24.78 13.98 -4.33
CA ASN A 53 -23.56 14.01 -5.14
C ASN A 53 -22.35 13.78 -4.22
N PRO A 54 -22.03 12.53 -3.84
CA PRO A 54 -21.04 12.21 -2.83
C PRO A 54 -19.60 12.40 -3.36
N GLN A 55 -18.95 13.50 -2.95
CA GLN A 55 -17.56 13.77 -3.35
C GLN A 55 -16.58 12.74 -2.81
N CYS A 56 -16.90 12.06 -1.71
CA CYS A 56 -16.11 10.96 -1.18
C CYS A 56 -16.02 9.78 -2.16
N VAL A 57 -17.05 9.50 -2.95
CA VAL A 57 -17.03 8.48 -4.01
C VAL A 57 -16.13 8.91 -5.17
N VAL A 58 -16.29 10.16 -5.62
CA VAL A 58 -15.48 10.71 -6.73
C VAL A 58 -13.99 10.71 -6.40
N ASN A 59 -13.66 10.94 -5.13
CA ASN A 59 -12.26 10.96 -4.65
C ASN A 59 -11.73 9.57 -4.21
N CYS A 60 -12.52 8.52 -4.38
CA CYS A 60 -12.10 7.14 -4.14
C CYS A 60 -11.64 6.49 -5.45
N PRO A 61 -10.35 6.14 -5.61
CA PRO A 61 -9.87 5.49 -6.84
C PRO A 61 -10.55 4.16 -7.17
N ALA A 62 -11.10 3.46 -6.16
CA ALA A 62 -11.87 2.23 -6.34
C ALA A 62 -13.36 2.45 -6.62
N GLU A 63 -13.83 3.72 -6.63
CA GLU A 63 -15.23 4.10 -6.92
C GLU A 63 -16.24 3.39 -5.99
N ILE A 64 -15.90 3.22 -4.70
CA ILE A 64 -16.76 2.54 -3.73
C ILE A 64 -18.03 3.36 -3.49
N ASP A 65 -19.20 2.71 -3.48
CA ASP A 65 -20.46 3.34 -3.05
C ASP A 65 -20.45 3.58 -1.52
N ILE A 66 -19.74 4.67 -1.14
CA ILE A 66 -19.53 5.04 0.27
C ILE A 66 -20.85 5.33 1.00
N PRO A 67 -21.78 6.16 0.47
CA PRO A 67 -23.06 6.36 1.13
C PRO A 67 -23.88 5.07 1.26
N GLY A 68 -23.81 4.19 0.27
CA GLY A 68 -24.55 2.91 0.26
C GLY A 68 -24.11 1.99 1.39
N PHE A 69 -22.80 1.70 1.51
CA PHE A 69 -22.34 0.79 2.57
C PHE A 69 -22.50 1.41 3.97
N ILE A 70 -22.26 2.72 4.13
CA ILE A 70 -22.42 3.40 5.42
C ILE A 70 -23.90 3.38 5.86
N LYS A 71 -24.83 3.59 4.93
CA LYS A 71 -26.26 3.48 5.22
C LYS A 71 -26.61 2.09 5.76
N LYS A 72 -26.04 1.03 5.16
CA LYS A 72 -26.29 -0.36 5.61
C LYS A 72 -25.72 -0.61 7.02
N ILE A 73 -24.57 -0.06 7.35
CA ILE A 73 -24.04 -0.11 8.73
C ILE A 73 -24.98 0.60 9.70
N ALA A 74 -25.45 1.82 9.36
CA ALA A 74 -26.38 2.58 10.19
C ALA A 74 -27.71 1.87 10.42
N GLU A 75 -28.13 1.01 9.49
CA GLU A 75 -29.34 0.17 9.56
C GLU A 75 -29.11 -1.15 10.33
N GLY A 76 -27.85 -1.51 10.64
CA GLY A 76 -27.47 -2.77 11.29
C GLY A 76 -27.33 -3.94 10.31
N HIS A 77 -27.30 -3.69 9.00
CA HIS A 77 -27.17 -4.70 7.94
C HIS A 77 -25.72 -4.84 7.49
N PHE A 78 -24.87 -5.39 8.35
CA PHE A 78 -23.42 -5.39 8.17
C PHE A 78 -22.94 -6.22 6.98
N LEU A 79 -23.54 -7.39 6.72
CA LEU A 79 -23.22 -8.18 5.54
C LEU A 79 -23.59 -7.49 4.22
N GLU A 80 -24.71 -6.75 4.20
CA GLU A 80 -25.08 -5.98 3.02
C GLU A 80 -24.08 -4.84 2.77
N ALA A 81 -23.58 -4.21 3.84
CA ALA A 81 -22.50 -3.23 3.73
C ALA A 81 -21.22 -3.85 3.14
N ALA A 82 -20.82 -5.02 3.63
CA ALA A 82 -19.65 -5.74 3.09
C ALA A 82 -19.85 -6.16 1.62
N ARG A 83 -21.08 -6.55 1.23
CA ARG A 83 -21.40 -6.87 -0.17
C ARG A 83 -21.22 -5.67 -1.09
N ILE A 84 -21.65 -4.48 -0.66
CA ILE A 84 -21.46 -3.23 -1.41
C ILE A 84 -19.94 -2.93 -1.58
N LEU A 85 -19.15 -3.08 -0.53
CA LEU A 85 -17.70 -2.91 -0.57
C LEU A 85 -17.04 -3.88 -1.56
N ARG A 86 -17.36 -5.18 -1.49
CA ARG A 86 -16.80 -6.23 -2.35
C ARG A 86 -17.26 -6.14 -3.81
N ALA A 87 -18.37 -5.48 -4.10
CA ALA A 87 -18.77 -5.20 -5.47
C ALA A 87 -17.79 -4.27 -6.19
N SER A 88 -17.16 -3.34 -5.45
CA SER A 88 -16.24 -2.33 -5.99
C SER A 88 -14.77 -2.61 -5.71
N SER A 89 -14.42 -3.37 -4.68
CA SER A 89 -13.04 -3.64 -4.28
C SER A 89 -12.81 -5.11 -3.96
N ALA A 90 -11.69 -5.66 -4.44
CA ALA A 90 -11.22 -6.99 -4.08
C ALA A 90 -10.53 -7.04 -2.70
N LEU A 91 -10.16 -5.88 -2.14
CA LEU A 91 -9.34 -5.74 -0.94
C LEU A 91 -9.92 -4.73 0.07
N PRO A 92 -11.23 -4.76 0.41
CA PRO A 92 -11.82 -3.73 1.27
C PRO A 92 -11.29 -3.76 2.71
N ALA A 93 -11.00 -4.93 3.30
CA ALA A 93 -10.44 -5.02 4.64
C ALA A 93 -9.00 -4.47 4.71
N VAL A 94 -8.24 -4.58 3.63
CA VAL A 94 -6.93 -3.93 3.47
C VAL A 94 -7.10 -2.41 3.36
N CYS A 95 -8.02 -1.94 2.50
CA CYS A 95 -8.27 -0.51 2.29
C CYS A 95 -8.67 0.20 3.58
N GLY A 96 -9.56 -0.39 4.36
CA GLY A 96 -10.00 0.15 5.66
C GLY A 96 -8.86 0.37 6.66
N ARG A 97 -7.71 -0.37 6.51
CA ARG A 97 -6.52 -0.28 7.36
C ARG A 97 -5.45 0.67 6.83
N VAL A 98 -5.17 0.63 5.51
CA VAL A 98 -3.95 1.26 4.97
C VAL A 98 -4.17 2.43 4.02
N CYS A 99 -5.40 2.69 3.56
CA CYS A 99 -5.70 3.87 2.75
C CYS A 99 -5.40 5.16 3.52
N PRO A 100 -4.80 6.18 2.89
CA PRO A 100 -4.68 7.51 3.46
C PRO A 100 -6.01 8.28 3.30
N GLN A 101 -7.04 7.87 4.05
CA GLN A 101 -8.40 8.40 3.93
C GLN A 101 -8.44 9.92 4.13
N GLU A 102 -7.57 10.44 5.01
CA GLU A 102 -7.41 11.86 5.32
C GLU A 102 -7.01 12.73 4.12
N THR A 103 -6.43 12.13 3.08
CA THR A 103 -6.08 12.80 1.81
C THR A 103 -6.98 12.40 0.64
N GLN A 104 -7.95 11.52 0.86
CA GLN A 104 -8.83 10.96 -0.17
C GLN A 104 -10.31 11.15 0.17
N CYS A 105 -11.04 10.06 0.48
CA CYS A 105 -12.49 10.11 0.68
C CYS A 105 -12.91 10.99 1.86
N GLU A 106 -12.17 10.99 2.97
CA GLU A 106 -12.48 11.82 4.14
C GLU A 106 -12.14 13.29 3.91
N LEU A 107 -11.09 13.62 3.11
CA LEU A 107 -10.76 15.00 2.74
C LEU A 107 -11.94 15.72 2.08
N THR A 108 -12.70 15.02 1.24
CA THR A 108 -13.80 15.58 0.47
C THR A 108 -15.17 15.36 1.12
N CYS A 109 -15.21 14.77 2.31
CA CYS A 109 -16.43 14.59 3.07
C CYS A 109 -17.05 15.93 3.44
N VAL A 110 -18.36 16.13 3.10
CA VAL A 110 -19.08 17.38 3.36
C VAL A 110 -19.14 17.73 4.84
N MET A 111 -19.17 16.72 5.73
CA MET A 111 -19.08 16.93 7.18
C MET A 111 -17.80 17.67 7.56
N GLY A 112 -16.67 17.35 6.94
CA GLY A 112 -15.37 17.97 7.21
C GLY A 112 -15.27 19.47 6.95
N ARG A 113 -16.29 20.09 6.33
CA ARG A 113 -16.32 21.54 6.11
C ARG A 113 -16.60 22.36 7.38
N LYS A 114 -17.33 21.80 8.34
CA LYS A 114 -17.72 22.47 9.60
C LYS A 114 -17.50 21.61 10.83
N TYR A 115 -17.36 20.33 10.67
CA TYR A 115 -17.20 19.31 11.69
C TYR A 115 -16.06 18.38 11.30
N GLU A 116 -15.82 17.33 12.06
CA GLU A 116 -14.92 16.27 11.63
C GLU A 116 -15.56 15.40 10.53
N PRO A 117 -14.83 14.97 9.51
CA PRO A 117 -15.34 14.08 8.48
C PRO A 117 -15.85 12.76 9.08
N VAL A 118 -16.74 12.06 8.39
CA VAL A 118 -17.13 10.70 8.75
C VAL A 118 -15.89 9.80 8.63
N ALA A 119 -15.69 8.92 9.61
CA ALA A 119 -14.55 7.98 9.63
C ALA A 119 -14.77 6.82 8.65
N ILE A 120 -14.72 7.14 7.36
CA ILE A 120 -15.10 6.25 6.24
C ILE A 120 -14.28 4.96 6.24
N GLY A 121 -12.93 5.09 6.34
CA GLY A 121 -12.06 3.91 6.32
C GLY A 121 -12.25 3.00 7.53
N ARG A 122 -12.59 3.55 8.70
CA ARG A 122 -12.87 2.76 9.90
C ARG A 122 -14.18 1.99 9.77
N LEU A 123 -15.19 2.57 9.12
CA LEU A 123 -16.46 1.90 8.79
C LEU A 123 -16.26 0.82 7.71
N GLU A 124 -15.41 1.10 6.70
CA GLU A 124 -15.01 0.11 5.69
C GLU A 124 -14.32 -1.09 6.34
N ARG A 125 -13.36 -0.85 7.25
CA ARG A 125 -12.73 -1.89 8.05
C ARG A 125 -13.76 -2.70 8.84
N PHE A 126 -14.64 -2.04 9.59
CA PHE A 126 -15.65 -2.70 10.42
C PHE A 126 -16.53 -3.67 9.60
N ALA A 127 -17.11 -3.21 8.49
CA ALA A 127 -17.99 -4.05 7.67
C ALA A 127 -17.23 -5.21 7.01
N SER A 128 -15.97 -4.97 6.63
CA SER A 128 -15.11 -5.99 6.02
C SER A 128 -14.71 -7.06 7.03
N ASP A 129 -14.28 -6.65 8.24
CA ASP A 129 -13.92 -7.56 9.33
C ASP A 129 -15.14 -8.40 9.77
N TYR A 130 -16.32 -7.79 9.84
CA TYR A 130 -17.55 -8.51 10.14
C TYR A 130 -17.78 -9.67 9.17
N ALA A 131 -17.60 -9.43 7.86
CA ALA A 131 -17.78 -10.45 6.83
C ALA A 131 -16.64 -11.49 6.76
N LEU A 132 -15.47 -11.18 7.33
CA LEU A 132 -14.34 -12.12 7.38
C LEU A 132 -14.36 -13.01 8.61
N PHE A 133 -14.85 -12.52 9.75
CA PHE A 133 -14.66 -13.18 11.04
C PHE A 133 -15.97 -13.57 11.76
N GLU A 134 -17.07 -12.87 11.53
CA GLU A 134 -18.30 -13.11 12.26
C GLU A 134 -19.38 -13.80 11.43
N GLU A 135 -19.52 -13.44 10.15
CA GLU A 135 -20.55 -14.01 9.28
C GLU A 135 -20.05 -14.04 7.83
N GLU A 136 -19.89 -15.25 7.28
CA GLU A 136 -19.32 -15.43 5.94
C GLU A 136 -20.22 -14.83 4.85
N LEU A 137 -19.65 -13.93 4.04
CA LEU A 137 -20.29 -13.41 2.86
C LEU A 137 -20.18 -14.44 1.72
N PRO A 138 -21.30 -14.88 1.13
CA PRO A 138 -21.25 -15.78 -0.01
C PRO A 138 -20.42 -15.21 -1.16
N VAL A 139 -19.60 -16.07 -1.76
CA VAL A 139 -18.83 -15.73 -2.96
C VAL A 139 -19.82 -15.56 -4.12
N PRO A 140 -19.80 -14.43 -4.86
CA PRO A 140 -20.70 -14.23 -5.98
C PRO A 140 -20.40 -15.22 -7.12
N GLU A 141 -21.44 -15.63 -7.85
CA GLU A 141 -21.25 -16.43 -9.06
C GLU A 141 -20.65 -15.55 -10.17
N PRO A 142 -19.57 -16.01 -10.85
CA PRO A 142 -19.04 -15.34 -12.03
C PRO A 142 -20.05 -15.31 -13.19
N ALA A 143 -19.85 -14.37 -14.11
CA ALA A 143 -20.57 -14.39 -15.38
C ALA A 143 -20.25 -15.68 -16.19
N PRO A 144 -21.08 -16.06 -17.17
CA PRO A 144 -20.80 -17.21 -18.02
C PRO A 144 -19.41 -17.16 -18.64
N PRO A 145 -18.71 -18.31 -18.80
CA PRO A 145 -17.36 -18.35 -19.35
C PRO A 145 -17.28 -17.72 -20.75
N THR A 146 -16.33 -16.81 -20.92
CA THR A 146 -16.07 -16.14 -22.22
C THR A 146 -15.17 -16.97 -23.14
N GLY A 147 -14.48 -17.98 -22.61
CA GLY A 147 -13.46 -18.76 -23.31
C GLY A 147 -12.14 -18.00 -23.49
N LYS A 148 -12.00 -16.80 -22.92
CA LYS A 148 -10.81 -15.97 -23.00
C LYS A 148 -9.91 -16.14 -21.78
N ARG A 149 -8.59 -16.27 -21.99
CA ARG A 149 -7.57 -16.50 -20.97
C ARG A 149 -6.73 -15.24 -20.75
N VAL A 150 -6.54 -14.83 -19.51
CA VAL A 150 -5.74 -13.66 -19.15
C VAL A 150 -4.64 -14.04 -18.16
N ALA A 151 -3.40 -13.67 -18.49
CA ALA A 151 -2.26 -13.75 -17.59
C ALA A 151 -2.13 -12.44 -16.80
N VAL A 152 -2.12 -12.52 -15.48
CA VAL A 152 -1.88 -11.37 -14.59
C VAL A 152 -0.53 -11.56 -13.92
N VAL A 153 0.41 -10.64 -14.13
CA VAL A 153 1.79 -10.69 -13.61
C VAL A 153 1.94 -9.82 -12.39
N GLY A 154 2.19 -10.43 -11.23
CA GLY A 154 2.30 -9.80 -9.92
C GLY A 154 1.00 -9.85 -9.12
N ALA A 155 1.03 -10.56 -7.99
CA ALA A 155 -0.08 -10.67 -7.04
C ALA A 155 -0.07 -9.55 -5.98
N GLY A 156 0.29 -8.33 -6.37
CA GLY A 156 0.10 -7.11 -5.58
C GLY A 156 -1.31 -6.53 -5.76
N PRO A 157 -1.62 -5.37 -5.13
CA PRO A 157 -2.98 -4.79 -5.14
C PRO A 157 -3.58 -4.58 -6.54
N ALA A 158 -2.77 -4.14 -7.51
CA ALA A 158 -3.23 -3.96 -8.90
C ALA A 158 -3.60 -5.30 -9.54
N GLY A 159 -2.70 -6.29 -9.48
CA GLY A 159 -2.93 -7.62 -10.07
C GLY A 159 -4.08 -8.38 -9.41
N ILE A 160 -4.18 -8.33 -8.09
CA ILE A 160 -5.31 -8.91 -7.35
C ILE A 160 -6.64 -8.31 -7.81
N THR A 161 -6.68 -6.98 -8.02
CA THR A 161 -7.87 -6.28 -8.50
C THR A 161 -8.23 -6.71 -9.91
N VAL A 162 -7.25 -6.75 -10.84
CA VAL A 162 -7.47 -7.20 -12.22
C VAL A 162 -7.97 -8.64 -12.24
N ALA A 163 -7.33 -9.53 -11.51
CA ALA A 163 -7.72 -10.94 -11.45
C ALA A 163 -9.14 -11.10 -10.88
N GLY A 164 -9.44 -10.41 -9.77
CA GLY A 164 -10.75 -10.46 -9.13
C GLY A 164 -11.89 -9.87 -9.96
N ASP A 165 -11.65 -8.82 -10.75
CA ASP A 165 -12.66 -8.23 -11.61
C ASP A 165 -12.84 -9.06 -12.89
N LEU A 166 -11.78 -9.54 -13.54
CA LEU A 166 -11.86 -10.33 -14.76
C LEU A 166 -12.50 -11.71 -14.54
N ILE A 167 -12.22 -12.38 -13.42
CA ILE A 167 -12.89 -13.67 -13.13
C ILE A 167 -14.39 -13.49 -12.94
N LYS A 168 -14.85 -12.39 -12.32
CA LYS A 168 -16.28 -12.05 -12.21
C LYS A 168 -16.92 -11.80 -13.58
N MET A 169 -16.15 -11.29 -14.56
CA MET A 169 -16.59 -11.08 -15.94
C MET A 169 -16.57 -12.36 -16.80
N GLY A 170 -16.23 -13.52 -16.23
CA GLY A 170 -16.26 -14.82 -16.89
C GLY A 170 -15.00 -15.19 -17.67
N HIS A 171 -13.88 -14.47 -17.48
CA HIS A 171 -12.60 -14.84 -18.08
C HIS A 171 -11.86 -15.90 -17.25
N ASP A 172 -11.03 -16.72 -17.90
CA ASP A 172 -10.10 -17.64 -17.23
C ASP A 172 -8.83 -16.86 -16.87
N VAL A 173 -8.53 -16.75 -15.57
CA VAL A 173 -7.46 -15.89 -15.08
C VAL A 173 -6.39 -16.70 -14.34
N THR A 174 -5.13 -16.53 -14.79
CA THR A 174 -3.96 -17.05 -14.07
C THR A 174 -3.17 -15.86 -13.50
N LEU A 175 -2.97 -15.86 -12.19
CA LEU A 175 -2.23 -14.85 -11.44
C LEU A 175 -0.85 -15.39 -11.08
N PHE A 176 0.20 -14.83 -11.70
CA PHE A 176 1.60 -15.20 -11.51
C PHE A 176 2.25 -14.32 -10.44
N GLU A 177 2.93 -14.93 -9.48
CA GLU A 177 3.67 -14.22 -8.43
C GLU A 177 5.12 -14.74 -8.33
N ALA A 178 6.07 -13.81 -8.29
CA ALA A 178 7.49 -14.13 -8.21
C ALA A 178 7.88 -14.69 -6.84
N LEU A 179 7.24 -14.24 -5.78
CA LEU A 179 7.50 -14.66 -4.40
C LEU A 179 6.71 -15.93 -4.06
N HIS A 180 7.03 -16.53 -2.91
CA HIS A 180 6.35 -17.72 -2.41
C HIS A 180 4.99 -17.41 -1.75
N GLN A 181 4.66 -16.13 -1.52
CA GLN A 181 3.39 -15.69 -1.00
C GLN A 181 2.84 -14.54 -1.87
N PRO A 182 1.54 -14.57 -2.23
CA PRO A 182 0.88 -13.48 -2.92
C PRO A 182 0.58 -12.31 -1.96
N GLY A 183 0.31 -11.14 -2.53
CA GLY A 183 -0.02 -9.92 -1.80
C GLY A 183 0.95 -8.76 -2.09
N GLY A 184 2.11 -9.03 -2.68
CA GLY A 184 3.10 -8.00 -2.97
C GLY A 184 3.46 -7.18 -1.73
N VAL A 185 3.45 -5.85 -1.85
CA VAL A 185 3.79 -4.91 -0.76
C VAL A 185 2.92 -5.09 0.50
N LEU A 186 1.72 -5.63 0.38
CA LEU A 186 0.85 -5.92 1.52
C LEU A 186 1.46 -6.97 2.45
N VAL A 187 2.26 -7.87 1.90
CA VAL A 187 2.88 -8.97 2.63
C VAL A 187 4.35 -8.70 2.95
N TYR A 188 5.15 -8.26 1.97
CA TYR A 188 6.57 -8.03 2.21
C TYR A 188 6.89 -6.66 2.81
N GLY A 189 6.08 -5.63 2.52
CA GLY A 189 6.37 -4.23 2.87
C GLY A 189 5.68 -3.76 4.15
N ILE A 190 4.36 -3.93 4.25
CA ILE A 190 3.58 -3.42 5.39
C ILE A 190 3.73 -4.35 6.60
N PRO A 191 4.08 -3.85 7.79
CA PRO A 191 4.24 -4.69 8.98
C PRO A 191 2.95 -5.34 9.49
N GLU A 192 3.11 -6.46 10.22
CA GLU A 192 2.04 -7.22 10.86
C GLU A 192 1.17 -6.34 11.76
N PHE A 193 1.80 -5.44 12.53
CA PHE A 193 1.13 -4.54 13.46
C PHE A 193 0.30 -3.42 12.81
N ARG A 194 0.40 -3.24 11.47
CA ARG A 194 -0.45 -2.34 10.67
C ARG A 194 -1.46 -3.08 9.80
N LEU A 195 -1.02 -4.20 9.22
CA LEU A 195 -1.82 -5.05 8.34
C LEU A 195 -1.49 -6.51 8.64
N PRO A 196 -2.28 -7.19 9.48
CA PRO A 196 -2.11 -8.62 9.72
C PRO A 196 -2.16 -9.41 8.42
N LYS A 197 -1.21 -10.35 8.24
CA LYS A 197 -1.11 -11.13 6.99
C LYS A 197 -2.29 -12.08 6.81
N GLU A 198 -2.95 -12.42 7.89
CA GLU A 198 -4.21 -13.18 7.85
C GLU A 198 -5.30 -12.44 7.08
N ILE A 199 -5.44 -11.12 7.26
CA ILE A 199 -6.39 -10.29 6.51
C ILE A 199 -6.11 -10.40 5.00
N VAL A 200 -4.85 -10.27 4.60
CA VAL A 200 -4.47 -10.37 3.18
C VAL A 200 -4.78 -11.76 2.63
N ARG A 201 -4.50 -12.81 3.40
CA ARG A 201 -4.80 -14.20 3.02
C ARG A 201 -6.30 -14.42 2.83
N LEU A 202 -7.12 -13.98 3.80
CA LEU A 202 -8.57 -14.14 3.73
C LEU A 202 -9.20 -13.40 2.53
N GLU A 203 -8.68 -12.22 2.18
CA GLU A 203 -9.11 -11.49 0.98
C GLU A 203 -8.72 -12.22 -0.31
N LEU A 204 -7.53 -12.82 -0.35
CA LEU A 204 -7.06 -13.64 -1.48
C LEU A 204 -7.83 -14.96 -1.61
N ASP A 205 -8.15 -15.61 -0.49
CA ASP A 205 -8.95 -16.86 -0.48
C ASP A 205 -10.30 -16.66 -1.22
N VAL A 206 -10.89 -15.46 -1.14
CA VAL A 206 -12.14 -15.13 -1.87
C VAL A 206 -11.91 -15.15 -3.39
N ILE A 207 -10.77 -14.64 -3.85
CA ILE A 207 -10.43 -14.57 -5.28
C ILE A 207 -10.10 -15.95 -5.82
N GLU A 208 -9.42 -16.79 -5.04
CA GLU A 208 -9.19 -18.19 -5.39
C GLU A 208 -10.49 -19.01 -5.42
N LYS A 209 -11.39 -18.77 -4.46
CA LYS A 209 -12.74 -19.37 -4.46
C LYS A 209 -13.58 -18.95 -5.69
N LEU A 210 -13.33 -17.79 -6.28
CA LEU A 210 -13.94 -17.36 -7.55
C LEU A 210 -13.39 -18.12 -8.76
N GLY A 211 -12.27 -18.83 -8.63
CA GLY A 211 -11.66 -19.64 -9.69
C GLY A 211 -10.37 -19.08 -10.28
N VAL A 212 -9.79 -18.00 -9.72
CA VAL A 212 -8.47 -17.51 -10.15
C VAL A 212 -7.41 -18.55 -9.82
N LYS A 213 -6.61 -18.93 -10.82
CA LYS A 213 -5.47 -19.82 -10.65
C LYS A 213 -4.25 -19.04 -10.20
N LEU A 214 -3.80 -19.25 -8.98
CA LEU A 214 -2.58 -18.65 -8.43
C LEU A 214 -1.35 -19.54 -8.69
N VAL A 215 -0.28 -18.94 -9.23
CA VAL A 215 1.02 -19.60 -9.48
C VAL A 215 2.11 -18.77 -8.82
N THR A 216 2.62 -19.24 -7.68
CA THR A 216 3.74 -18.61 -6.95
C THR A 216 5.09 -19.14 -7.39
N ASN A 217 6.18 -18.46 -6.97
CA ASN A 217 7.57 -18.79 -7.34
C ASN A 217 7.79 -18.78 -8.86
N PHE A 218 7.04 -17.94 -9.58
CA PHE A 218 7.10 -17.82 -11.03
C PHE A 218 7.55 -16.40 -11.41
N VAL A 219 8.81 -16.28 -11.85
CA VAL A 219 9.43 -14.99 -12.17
C VAL A 219 9.26 -14.71 -13.66
N VAL A 220 8.24 -13.92 -14.04
CA VAL A 220 8.07 -13.46 -15.42
C VAL A 220 9.28 -12.60 -15.81
N GLY A 221 9.81 -12.86 -17.01
CA GLY A 221 11.10 -12.34 -17.47
C GLY A 221 12.29 -13.27 -17.14
N ARG A 222 12.04 -14.42 -16.46
CA ARG A 222 13.05 -15.49 -16.23
C ARG A 222 12.47 -16.86 -16.47
N THR A 223 11.33 -17.18 -15.86
CA THR A 223 10.64 -18.48 -16.04
C THR A 223 9.90 -18.52 -17.36
N ALA A 224 9.23 -17.43 -17.72
CA ALA A 224 8.65 -17.17 -19.03
C ALA A 224 8.75 -15.68 -19.34
N THR A 225 8.82 -15.32 -20.60
CA THR A 225 8.77 -13.94 -21.10
C THR A 225 7.31 -13.49 -21.28
N VAL A 226 7.09 -12.18 -21.48
CA VAL A 226 5.76 -11.65 -21.83
C VAL A 226 5.32 -12.17 -23.20
N ASP A 227 6.26 -12.38 -24.14
CA ASP A 227 5.97 -12.90 -25.47
C ASP A 227 5.48 -14.36 -25.40
N GLU A 228 6.12 -15.21 -24.63
CA GLU A 228 5.67 -16.59 -24.38
C GLU A 228 4.32 -16.66 -23.69
N LEU A 229 4.03 -15.74 -22.76
CA LEU A 229 2.68 -15.64 -22.17
C LEU A 229 1.62 -15.26 -23.19
N LEU A 230 1.92 -14.39 -24.16
CA LEU A 230 0.98 -14.02 -25.23
C LEU A 230 0.72 -15.15 -26.25
N GLU A 231 1.56 -16.19 -26.29
CA GLU A 231 1.28 -17.41 -27.08
C GLU A 231 0.18 -18.27 -26.41
N GLU A 232 0.07 -18.19 -25.07
CA GLU A 232 -0.87 -19.00 -24.30
C GLU A 232 -2.12 -18.24 -23.84
N TYR A 233 -2.03 -16.93 -23.67
CA TYR A 233 -3.09 -16.07 -23.13
C TYR A 233 -3.51 -15.02 -24.16
N ASP A 234 -4.80 -14.68 -24.18
CA ASP A 234 -5.37 -13.66 -25.07
C ASP A 234 -4.99 -12.22 -24.66
N ALA A 235 -4.61 -12.01 -23.41
CA ALA A 235 -4.09 -10.74 -22.90
C ALA A 235 -3.18 -10.96 -21.68
N VAL A 236 -2.25 -10.01 -21.47
CA VAL A 236 -1.31 -10.00 -20.33
C VAL A 236 -1.41 -8.69 -19.59
N PHE A 237 -1.59 -8.72 -18.28
CA PHE A 237 -1.51 -7.55 -17.40
C PHE A 237 -0.19 -7.56 -16.60
N LEU A 238 0.56 -6.46 -16.63
CA LEU A 238 1.80 -6.26 -15.91
C LEU A 238 1.57 -5.40 -14.67
N GLY A 239 1.51 -6.04 -13.50
CA GLY A 239 1.32 -5.42 -12.18
C GLY A 239 2.44 -5.75 -11.20
N ASN A 240 3.67 -5.93 -11.71
CA ASN A 240 4.84 -6.38 -10.95
C ASN A 240 5.43 -5.32 -9.99
N GLY A 241 4.82 -4.13 -9.91
CA GLY A 241 5.15 -3.10 -8.94
C GLY A 241 6.53 -2.45 -9.10
N ALA A 242 6.93 -1.66 -8.09
CA ALA A 242 8.23 -1.00 -8.00
C ALA A 242 8.92 -1.47 -6.70
N GLY A 243 9.75 -2.52 -6.79
CA GLY A 243 10.39 -3.16 -5.64
C GLY A 243 11.90 -2.96 -5.55
N ALA A 244 12.54 -2.34 -6.56
CA ALA A 244 13.97 -2.06 -6.53
C ALA A 244 14.28 -0.85 -5.63
N PRO A 245 15.14 -0.97 -4.61
CA PRO A 245 15.42 0.14 -3.70
C PRO A 245 16.19 1.28 -4.38
N SER A 246 15.94 2.51 -3.92
CA SER A 246 16.76 3.66 -4.27
C SER A 246 17.95 3.77 -3.31
N PHE A 247 19.12 4.14 -3.84
CA PHE A 247 20.35 4.35 -3.10
C PHE A 247 20.70 5.85 -3.03
N LEU A 248 21.39 6.25 -1.95
CA LEU A 248 21.86 7.62 -1.76
C LEU A 248 23.12 7.92 -2.59
N ASN A 249 23.88 6.89 -2.92
CA ASN A 249 25.20 6.97 -3.57
C ASN A 249 26.20 7.83 -2.76
N ILE A 250 26.21 7.63 -1.44
CA ILE A 250 27.13 8.29 -0.51
C ILE A 250 28.16 7.30 0.04
N PRO A 251 29.32 7.78 0.51
CA PRO A 251 30.34 6.90 1.10
C PRO A 251 29.81 6.10 2.28
N GLY A 252 30.16 4.82 2.35
CA GLY A 252 29.81 3.90 3.43
C GLY A 252 28.44 3.22 3.27
N GLU A 253 27.70 3.43 2.18
CA GLU A 253 26.38 2.82 1.95
C GLU A 253 26.44 1.27 1.86
N ASN A 254 27.63 0.70 1.63
CA ASN A 254 27.90 -0.72 1.59
C ASN A 254 28.43 -1.33 2.90
N LEU A 255 28.44 -0.56 3.99
CA LEU A 255 28.81 -1.08 5.31
C LEU A 255 27.80 -2.11 5.82
N ASN A 256 28.27 -3.07 6.60
CA ASN A 256 27.41 -3.95 7.37
C ASN A 256 26.53 -3.13 8.33
N GLY A 257 25.25 -3.53 8.46
CA GLY A 257 24.28 -2.79 9.28
C GLY A 257 23.58 -1.66 8.53
N VAL A 258 23.93 -1.40 7.25
CA VAL A 258 23.19 -0.50 6.36
C VAL A 258 22.30 -1.34 5.45
N TYR A 259 20.99 -1.14 5.52
CA TYR A 259 19.96 -1.87 4.78
C TYR A 259 19.10 -0.93 3.95
N SER A 260 18.60 -1.39 2.81
CA SER A 260 17.44 -0.78 2.22
C SER A 260 16.17 -1.13 3.02
N ALA A 261 15.18 -0.25 3.06
CA ALA A 261 13.92 -0.55 3.73
C ALA A 261 13.20 -1.76 3.11
N SER A 262 13.33 -1.96 1.78
CA SER A 262 12.77 -3.13 1.10
C SER A 262 13.37 -4.42 1.65
N GLU A 263 14.70 -4.50 1.79
CA GLU A 263 15.36 -5.66 2.38
C GLU A 263 14.95 -5.88 3.83
N TYR A 264 15.06 -4.82 4.65
CA TYR A 264 14.79 -4.88 6.07
C TYR A 264 13.36 -5.35 6.36
N LEU A 265 12.37 -4.72 5.69
CA LEU A 265 10.96 -5.05 5.89
C LEU A 265 10.59 -6.41 5.28
N THR A 266 11.16 -6.81 4.13
CA THR A 266 10.94 -8.14 3.57
C THR A 266 11.42 -9.23 4.51
N ARG A 267 12.60 -9.08 5.11
CA ARG A 267 13.10 -10.02 6.14
C ARG A 267 12.16 -10.11 7.33
N CYS A 268 11.69 -8.96 7.82
CA CYS A 268 10.80 -8.91 8.97
C CYS A 268 9.40 -9.46 8.66
N ASN A 269 8.77 -9.00 7.58
CA ASN A 269 7.36 -9.28 7.30
C ASN A 269 7.18 -10.62 6.56
N LEU A 270 7.70 -10.76 5.34
CA LEU A 270 7.54 -11.95 4.51
C LEU A 270 8.27 -13.15 5.10
N MET A 271 9.53 -12.94 5.53
CA MET A 271 10.39 -14.01 6.08
C MET A 271 10.25 -14.16 7.59
N LYS A 272 9.40 -13.38 8.23
CA LYS A 272 9.05 -13.43 9.67
C LYS A 272 10.27 -13.44 10.60
N ALA A 273 11.28 -12.60 10.31
CA ALA A 273 12.52 -12.56 11.08
C ALA A 273 12.33 -12.22 12.57
N TYR A 274 11.21 -11.57 12.95
CA TYR A 274 10.83 -11.34 14.33
C TYR A 274 10.50 -12.62 15.12
N GLN A 275 10.26 -13.73 14.41
CA GLN A 275 10.01 -15.06 15.00
C GLN A 275 11.24 -15.97 14.97
N PHE A 276 12.45 -15.44 14.65
CA PHE A 276 13.68 -16.21 14.72
C PHE A 276 13.93 -16.71 16.17
N PRO A 277 14.33 -17.99 16.40
CA PRO A 277 14.74 -19.02 15.43
C PRO A 277 13.62 -19.95 14.94
N THR A 278 12.37 -19.76 15.33
CA THR A 278 11.22 -20.58 14.86
C THR A 278 11.09 -20.47 13.32
N HIS A 279 11.27 -19.26 12.80
CA HIS A 279 11.52 -19.01 11.38
C HIS A 279 13.03 -18.85 11.14
N THR A 280 13.52 -19.33 10.00
CA THR A 280 14.96 -19.51 9.74
C THR A 280 15.70 -18.23 9.33
N THR A 281 14.99 -17.13 9.04
CA THR A 281 15.61 -15.89 8.58
C THR A 281 15.98 -14.99 9.76
N PRO A 282 17.29 -14.72 10.01
CA PRO A 282 17.69 -13.76 11.02
C PRO A 282 17.61 -12.32 10.49
N VAL A 283 17.52 -11.36 11.40
CA VAL A 283 17.70 -9.94 11.13
C VAL A 283 18.66 -9.34 12.16
N ALA A 284 19.51 -8.41 11.73
CA ALA A 284 20.34 -7.69 12.66
C ALA A 284 19.47 -6.83 13.57
N ARG A 285 19.65 -6.98 14.88
CA ARG A 285 18.94 -6.21 15.91
C ARG A 285 19.87 -5.12 16.39
N GLY A 286 19.74 -3.93 15.80
CA GLY A 286 20.45 -2.76 16.26
C GLY A 286 19.92 -2.25 17.60
N LYS A 287 20.78 -1.63 18.39
CA LYS A 287 20.39 -0.91 19.60
C LYS A 287 19.96 0.52 19.30
N LYS A 288 20.69 1.18 18.38
CA LYS A 288 20.39 2.54 17.91
C LYS A 288 20.20 2.50 16.41
N VAL A 289 18.97 2.63 15.98
CA VAL A 289 18.61 2.48 14.57
C VAL A 289 18.23 3.84 13.98
N ALA A 290 18.90 4.25 12.89
CA ALA A 290 18.49 5.39 12.09
C ALA A 290 17.74 4.96 10.84
N VAL A 291 16.59 5.57 10.60
CA VAL A 291 15.81 5.37 9.37
C VAL A 291 15.79 6.66 8.57
N LEU A 292 16.22 6.60 7.32
CA LEU A 292 16.35 7.75 6.43
C LEU A 292 15.09 7.87 5.58
N GLY A 293 14.30 8.89 5.82
CA GLY A 293 13.05 9.13 5.06
C GLY A 293 11.89 9.62 5.93
N GLY A 294 10.81 10.03 5.29
CA GLY A 294 9.63 10.57 5.99
C GLY A 294 8.30 10.02 5.46
N GLY A 295 8.32 8.93 4.69
CA GLY A 295 7.13 8.25 4.17
C GLY A 295 6.66 7.12 5.09
N ASN A 296 5.54 6.47 4.73
CA ASN A 296 4.99 5.33 5.46
C ASN A 296 6.01 4.20 5.67
N VAL A 297 6.83 3.92 4.64
CA VAL A 297 7.90 2.91 4.72
C VAL A 297 8.93 3.22 5.80
N ALA A 298 9.24 4.52 6.00
CA ALA A 298 10.15 4.94 7.07
C ALA A 298 9.52 4.76 8.46
N MET A 299 8.23 5.08 8.60
CA MET A 299 7.47 4.82 9.83
C MET A 299 7.41 3.33 10.13
N ASP A 300 7.15 2.51 9.12
CA ASP A 300 7.13 1.06 9.23
C ASP A 300 8.48 0.50 9.71
N ALA A 301 9.58 0.96 9.11
CA ALA A 301 10.92 0.47 9.43
C ALA A 301 11.37 0.87 10.84
N VAL A 302 11.14 2.12 11.26
CA VAL A 302 11.55 2.57 12.60
C VAL A 302 10.70 1.93 13.70
N ARG A 303 9.39 1.79 13.50
CA ARG A 303 8.51 1.11 14.45
C ARG A 303 8.79 -0.38 14.53
N MET A 304 9.18 -1.01 13.40
CA MET A 304 9.66 -2.39 13.35
C MET A 304 10.93 -2.54 14.18
N SER A 305 11.90 -1.62 14.08
CA SER A 305 13.16 -1.71 14.83
C SER A 305 12.94 -1.68 16.35
N LEU A 306 12.02 -0.85 16.86
CA LEU A 306 11.66 -0.82 18.27
C LEU A 306 11.10 -2.17 18.74
N ARG A 307 10.18 -2.79 17.95
CA ARG A 307 9.61 -4.11 18.25
C ARG A 307 10.63 -5.25 18.20
N LEU A 308 11.70 -5.08 17.43
CA LEU A 308 12.82 -6.01 17.40
C LEU A 308 13.78 -5.83 18.59
N GLY A 309 13.55 -4.82 19.45
CA GLY A 309 14.30 -4.57 20.67
C GLY A 309 15.38 -3.50 20.55
N ALA A 310 15.27 -2.55 19.62
CA ALA A 310 16.11 -1.37 19.61
C ALA A 310 15.80 -0.48 20.82
N ASP A 311 16.86 0.03 21.46
CA ASP A 311 16.75 0.97 22.58
C ASP A 311 16.32 2.36 22.09
N GLU A 312 16.74 2.74 20.88
CA GLU A 312 16.45 4.03 20.25
C GLU A 312 16.16 3.86 18.75
N GLY A 313 15.05 4.44 18.30
CA GLY A 313 14.70 4.58 16.88
C GLY A 313 14.73 6.05 16.46
N HIS A 314 15.47 6.38 15.42
CA HIS A 314 15.63 7.74 14.90
C HIS A 314 15.09 7.84 13.48
N ILE A 315 14.26 8.84 13.21
CA ILE A 315 13.97 9.29 11.84
C ILE A 315 14.92 10.42 11.49
N LEU A 316 15.64 10.29 10.38
CA LEU A 316 16.46 11.37 9.79
C LEU A 316 15.75 11.85 8.53
N TYR A 317 15.19 13.07 8.57
CA TYR A 317 14.38 13.58 7.48
C TYR A 317 14.82 14.98 7.03
N ARG A 318 15.05 15.14 5.72
CA ARG A 318 15.61 16.37 5.14
C ARG A 318 14.67 17.58 5.10
N ARG A 319 13.39 17.39 5.44
CA ARG A 319 12.36 18.45 5.55
C ARG A 319 11.79 18.49 6.95
N SER A 320 10.74 19.30 7.16
CA SER A 320 10.04 19.38 8.44
C SER A 320 8.89 18.36 8.53
N ARG A 321 8.25 18.30 9.69
CA ARG A 321 7.08 17.45 9.94
C ARG A 321 5.95 17.72 8.92
N THR A 322 5.75 18.97 8.55
CA THR A 322 4.68 19.37 7.61
C THR A 322 4.85 18.78 6.21
N GLU A 323 6.10 18.60 5.75
CA GLU A 323 6.39 18.01 4.44
C GLU A 323 6.50 16.48 4.44
N MET A 324 6.24 15.81 5.57
CA MET A 324 6.27 14.34 5.62
C MET A 324 5.11 13.75 4.80
N PRO A 325 5.39 12.82 3.88
CA PRO A 325 4.34 12.19 3.08
C PRO A 325 3.71 10.95 3.77
N ALA A 326 4.15 10.59 4.97
CA ALA A 326 3.53 9.55 5.76
C ALA A 326 2.14 9.97 6.24
N ARG A 327 1.25 9.01 6.47
CA ARG A 327 -0.04 9.24 7.12
C ARG A 327 0.17 9.87 8.50
N ILE A 328 -0.70 10.82 8.83
CA ILE A 328 -0.64 11.52 10.13
C ILE A 328 -0.70 10.53 11.28
N GLU A 329 -1.63 9.58 11.23
CA GLU A 329 -1.80 8.52 12.22
C GLU A 329 -0.51 7.69 12.43
N GLU A 330 0.27 7.41 11.37
CA GLU A 330 1.50 6.65 11.48
C GLU A 330 2.66 7.47 12.08
N ILE A 331 2.68 8.79 11.84
CA ILE A 331 3.61 9.71 12.49
C ILE A 331 3.29 9.79 13.99
N GLU A 332 2.03 9.98 14.35
CA GLU A 332 1.56 10.05 15.74
C GLU A 332 1.84 8.74 16.48
N ASN A 333 1.53 7.60 15.87
CA ASN A 333 1.87 6.29 16.42
C ASN A 333 3.37 6.13 16.68
N ALA A 334 4.24 6.61 15.78
CA ALA A 334 5.68 6.56 15.95
C ALA A 334 6.16 7.50 17.08
N GLU A 335 5.58 8.71 17.19
CA GLU A 335 5.85 9.67 18.28
C GLU A 335 5.47 9.07 19.65
N GLU A 336 4.28 8.48 19.76
CA GLU A 336 3.81 7.79 20.98
C GLU A 336 4.69 6.59 21.37
N GLU A 337 5.23 5.88 20.38
CA GLU A 337 6.14 4.74 20.57
C GLU A 337 7.59 5.17 20.93
N GLY A 338 7.85 6.48 21.06
CA GLY A 338 9.13 7.04 21.51
C GLY A 338 10.18 7.21 20.40
N VAL A 339 9.78 7.19 19.12
CA VAL A 339 10.67 7.48 18.00
C VAL A 339 11.19 8.91 18.08
N LYS A 340 12.49 9.09 17.90
CA LYS A 340 13.17 10.40 17.87
C LYS A 340 13.20 10.96 16.45
N PHE A 341 12.48 12.05 16.21
CA PHE A 341 12.43 12.71 14.90
C PHE A 341 13.53 13.78 14.81
N ASN A 342 14.44 13.60 13.86
CA ASN A 342 15.47 14.57 13.50
C ASN A 342 15.07 15.20 12.16
N TYR A 343 14.42 16.35 12.22
CA TYR A 343 14.00 17.10 11.05
C TYR A 343 15.12 17.99 10.53
N LEU A 344 15.02 18.36 9.25
CA LEU A 344 16.00 19.24 8.59
C LEU A 344 17.43 18.67 8.65
N VAL A 345 17.54 17.36 8.41
CA VAL A 345 18.80 16.61 8.48
C VAL A 345 18.94 15.75 7.23
N ASN A 346 20.08 15.82 6.56
CA ASN A 346 20.40 15.01 5.39
C ASN A 346 21.73 14.27 5.59
N PRO A 347 21.79 12.95 5.40
CA PRO A 347 23.02 12.18 5.49
C PRO A 347 23.97 12.51 4.34
N VAL A 348 25.29 12.52 4.62
CA VAL A 348 26.33 12.74 3.63
C VAL A 348 27.33 11.58 3.54
N ARG A 349 27.49 10.80 4.60
CA ARG A 349 28.20 9.51 4.60
C ARG A 349 27.83 8.66 5.80
N PHE A 350 28.06 7.36 5.70
CA PHE A 350 28.03 6.43 6.83
C PHE A 350 29.44 6.17 7.33
N ILE A 351 29.60 6.13 8.64
CA ILE A 351 30.86 5.92 9.33
C ILE A 351 30.91 4.47 9.78
N GLY A 352 31.99 3.77 9.44
CA GLY A 352 32.22 2.37 9.82
C GLY A 352 33.40 2.23 10.78
N ASN A 353 33.42 1.08 11.47
CA ASN A 353 34.59 0.64 12.26
C ASN A 353 35.51 -0.28 11.44
N ASP A 354 36.57 -0.77 12.06
CA ASP A 354 37.59 -1.63 11.44
C ASP A 354 37.04 -2.98 10.93
N THR A 355 35.83 -3.40 11.35
CA THR A 355 35.13 -4.60 10.90
C THR A 355 34.11 -4.30 9.81
N ASN A 356 34.13 -3.11 9.22
CA ASN A 356 33.16 -2.62 8.23
C ASN A 356 31.71 -2.63 8.73
N TRP A 357 31.48 -2.39 10.00
CA TRP A 357 30.15 -2.24 10.57
C TRP A 357 29.85 -0.76 10.81
N VAL A 358 28.62 -0.31 10.49
CA VAL A 358 28.21 1.08 10.69
C VAL A 358 28.21 1.44 12.18
N THR A 359 28.74 2.62 12.51
CA THR A 359 28.80 3.17 13.87
C THR A 359 28.22 4.57 13.98
N GLY A 360 27.91 5.19 12.84
CA GLY A 360 27.34 6.53 12.83
C GLY A 360 26.96 7.00 11.43
N VAL A 361 26.17 8.06 11.42
CA VAL A 361 25.76 8.78 10.21
C VAL A 361 26.23 10.23 10.32
N GLU A 362 27.10 10.67 9.42
CA GLU A 362 27.41 12.08 9.27
C GLU A 362 26.32 12.78 8.47
N CYS A 363 25.79 13.84 9.04
CA CYS A 363 24.65 14.57 8.51
C CYS A 363 24.95 16.05 8.37
N LEU A 364 24.31 16.71 7.41
CA LEU A 364 24.20 18.15 7.28
C LEU A 364 22.85 18.65 7.81
N ARG A 365 22.85 19.83 8.42
CA ARG A 365 21.57 20.53 8.68
C ARG A 365 21.05 21.15 7.40
N MET A 366 19.73 21.24 7.33
CA MET A 366 19.01 21.75 6.17
C MET A 366 18.18 22.98 6.56
N GLU A 367 17.91 23.84 5.59
CA GLU A 367 16.85 24.85 5.65
C GLU A 367 15.84 24.62 4.53
N LEU A 368 14.66 25.21 4.65
CA LEU A 368 13.60 25.05 3.67
C LEU A 368 13.51 26.27 2.77
N GLY A 369 13.73 26.05 1.47
CA GLY A 369 13.52 27.03 0.40
C GLY A 369 12.08 27.02 -0.15
N GLU A 370 11.95 27.49 -1.39
CA GLU A 370 10.68 27.53 -2.11
C GLU A 370 10.11 26.12 -2.39
N PRO A 371 8.80 25.96 -2.58
CA PRO A 371 8.18 24.68 -2.95
C PRO A 371 8.73 24.12 -4.26
N ASP A 372 8.88 22.78 -4.31
CA ASP A 372 9.19 22.05 -5.53
C ASP A 372 7.91 21.71 -6.34
N ALA A 373 8.05 20.97 -7.45
CA ALA A 373 6.91 20.56 -8.29
C ALA A 373 5.87 19.70 -7.55
N SER A 374 6.21 19.11 -6.40
CA SER A 374 5.27 18.38 -5.55
C SER A 374 4.55 19.27 -4.52
N GLY A 375 4.79 20.59 -4.55
CA GLY A 375 4.26 21.55 -3.57
C GLY A 375 4.98 21.54 -2.21
N ARG A 376 5.99 20.69 -2.00
CA ARG A 376 6.77 20.62 -0.75
C ARG A 376 7.99 21.51 -0.83
N ARG A 377 8.32 22.19 0.27
CA ARG A 377 9.49 23.08 0.33
C ARG A 377 10.78 22.32 0.10
N ARG A 378 11.67 22.89 -0.72
CA ARG A 378 12.97 22.27 -1.08
C ARG A 378 13.92 22.28 0.12
N PRO A 379 14.58 21.16 0.45
CA PRO A 379 15.63 21.15 1.45
C PRO A 379 16.94 21.72 0.84
N ILE A 380 17.53 22.72 1.50
CA ILE A 380 18.78 23.39 1.11
C ILE A 380 19.83 23.07 2.18
N PRO A 381 21.01 22.51 1.84
CA PRO A 381 22.02 22.17 2.81
C PRO A 381 22.72 23.41 3.35
N ILE A 382 22.91 23.47 4.67
CA ILE A 382 23.68 24.50 5.36
C ILE A 382 25.13 24.03 5.41
N LYS A 383 26.03 24.70 4.68
CA LYS A 383 27.45 24.34 4.60
C LYS A 383 28.14 24.55 5.96
N GLY A 384 29.02 23.62 6.34
CA GLY A 384 29.76 23.68 7.60
C GLY A 384 28.93 23.34 8.83
N SER A 385 27.79 22.68 8.65
CA SER A 385 26.87 22.25 9.72
C SER A 385 26.94 20.75 9.97
N GLU A 386 28.02 20.10 9.56
CA GLU A 386 28.21 18.66 9.69
C GLU A 386 28.17 18.23 11.16
N PHE A 387 27.49 17.14 11.44
CA PHE A 387 27.44 16.51 12.76
C PHE A 387 27.22 15.03 12.62
N ILE A 388 27.54 14.25 13.65
CA ILE A 388 27.41 12.80 13.67
C ILE A 388 26.22 12.41 14.53
N VAL A 389 25.44 11.45 14.03
CA VAL A 389 24.43 10.71 14.79
C VAL A 389 24.98 9.30 15.02
N ASP A 390 25.24 8.94 16.28
CA ASP A 390 25.74 7.62 16.66
C ASP A 390 24.64 6.57 16.54
N VAL A 391 24.85 5.60 15.66
CA VAL A 391 23.92 4.48 15.41
C VAL A 391 24.71 3.24 15.01
N ASP A 392 24.14 2.07 15.24
CA ASP A 392 24.71 0.77 14.85
C ASP A 392 23.95 0.09 13.72
N THR A 393 22.84 0.67 13.31
CA THR A 393 22.02 0.17 12.18
C THR A 393 21.40 1.35 11.45
N VAL A 394 21.38 1.26 10.12
CA VAL A 394 20.77 2.27 9.24
C VAL A 394 19.81 1.59 8.27
N VAL A 395 18.61 2.16 8.11
CA VAL A 395 17.62 1.71 7.13
C VAL A 395 17.32 2.85 6.16
N VAL A 396 17.62 2.65 4.88
CA VAL A 396 17.42 3.64 3.81
C VAL A 396 16.01 3.49 3.23
N ALA A 397 15.12 4.46 3.50
CA ALA A 397 13.71 4.48 3.11
C ALA A 397 13.36 5.70 2.23
N ILE A 398 14.14 5.93 1.17
CA ILE A 398 14.04 7.11 0.29
C ILE A 398 13.28 6.88 -1.02
N GLY A 399 12.65 5.73 -1.17
CA GLY A 399 11.83 5.36 -2.31
C GLY A 399 12.28 4.08 -2.99
N GLN A 400 11.51 3.70 -4.00
CA GLN A 400 11.70 2.48 -4.79
C GLN A 400 11.56 2.80 -6.27
N ASN A 401 12.16 1.97 -7.12
CA ASN A 401 12.16 2.08 -8.57
C ASN A 401 11.57 0.83 -9.21
N ALA A 402 11.26 0.91 -10.51
CA ALA A 402 10.83 -0.23 -11.30
C ALA A 402 11.90 -1.34 -11.29
N ASN A 403 11.44 -2.60 -11.17
CA ASN A 403 12.33 -3.75 -11.37
C ASN A 403 12.47 -4.03 -12.88
N PRO A 404 13.69 -4.04 -13.45
CA PRO A 404 13.89 -4.15 -14.89
C PRO A 404 13.66 -5.56 -15.45
N ILE A 405 13.46 -6.59 -14.62
CA ILE A 405 13.41 -7.99 -15.06
C ILE A 405 12.34 -8.22 -16.15
N VAL A 406 11.11 -7.76 -15.92
CA VAL A 406 10.02 -7.94 -16.90
C VAL A 406 10.27 -7.06 -18.11
N ALA A 407 10.59 -5.79 -17.91
CA ALA A 407 10.80 -4.83 -19.01
C ALA A 407 11.95 -5.25 -19.95
N SER A 408 13.02 -5.83 -19.42
CA SER A 408 14.18 -6.28 -20.24
C SER A 408 13.87 -7.45 -21.17
N THR A 409 12.73 -8.13 -21.02
CA THR A 409 12.32 -9.32 -21.78
C THR A 409 10.96 -9.16 -22.47
N ALA A 410 10.31 -8.00 -22.35
CA ALA A 410 9.03 -7.70 -22.98
C ALA A 410 9.23 -6.98 -24.32
N THR A 411 9.33 -7.73 -25.42
CA THR A 411 9.59 -7.18 -26.76
C THR A 411 8.44 -6.29 -27.21
N GLY A 412 8.76 -5.03 -27.61
CA GLY A 412 7.77 -4.06 -28.11
C GLY A 412 6.92 -3.39 -27.02
N VAL A 413 7.19 -3.63 -25.75
CA VAL A 413 6.61 -2.88 -24.62
C VAL A 413 7.59 -1.80 -24.20
N GLU A 414 7.24 -0.54 -24.44
CA GLU A 414 8.13 0.58 -24.15
C GLU A 414 8.11 0.99 -22.67
N THR A 415 9.26 1.51 -22.22
CA THR A 415 9.42 2.11 -20.91
C THR A 415 9.94 3.54 -21.02
N ASN A 416 9.67 4.34 -20.00
CA ASN A 416 10.30 5.65 -19.89
C ASN A 416 11.77 5.53 -19.40
N GLU A 417 12.48 6.65 -19.32
CA GLU A 417 13.89 6.72 -18.90
C GLU A 417 14.16 6.13 -17.49
N ARG A 418 13.13 5.99 -16.65
CA ARG A 418 13.22 5.42 -15.31
C ARG A 418 12.84 3.94 -15.27
N GLY A 419 12.54 3.32 -16.40
CA GLY A 419 12.18 1.91 -16.52
C GLY A 419 10.72 1.57 -16.17
N TYR A 420 9.83 2.56 -16.02
CA TYR A 420 8.40 2.35 -15.83
C TYR A 420 7.73 2.15 -17.20
N PHE A 421 6.78 1.21 -17.29
CA PHE A 421 6.03 0.99 -18.51
C PHE A 421 5.24 2.22 -18.94
N ILE A 422 5.24 2.51 -20.25
CA ILE A 422 4.39 3.52 -20.85
C ILE A 422 3.03 2.90 -21.10
N ALA A 423 1.99 3.46 -20.47
CA ALA A 423 0.61 3.04 -20.61
C ALA A 423 -0.33 4.25 -20.67
N ASP A 424 -1.48 4.08 -21.32
CA ASP A 424 -2.56 5.07 -21.30
C ASP A 424 -3.36 5.03 -19.98
N ASP A 425 -4.38 5.87 -19.84
CA ASP A 425 -5.23 5.95 -18.64
C ASP A 425 -6.01 4.67 -18.35
N ASP A 426 -6.19 3.80 -19.34
CA ASP A 426 -6.83 2.50 -19.26
C ASP A 426 -5.83 1.34 -19.07
N GLY A 427 -4.55 1.67 -18.97
CA GLY A 427 -3.47 0.72 -18.75
C GLY A 427 -2.98 0.00 -20.01
N ARG A 428 -3.41 0.37 -21.22
CA ARG A 428 -2.91 -0.23 -22.47
C ARG A 428 -1.45 0.19 -22.68
N CYS A 429 -0.58 -0.78 -22.94
CA CYS A 429 0.83 -0.53 -23.29
C CYS A 429 1.02 -0.34 -24.80
N THR A 430 2.25 -0.05 -25.23
CA THR A 430 2.60 0.13 -26.66
C THR A 430 2.46 -1.14 -27.51
N LYS A 431 2.39 -2.32 -26.86
CA LYS A 431 2.19 -3.62 -27.53
C LYS A 431 0.73 -4.08 -27.37
N PRO A 432 0.00 -4.38 -28.48
CA PRO A 432 -1.36 -4.92 -28.40
C PRO A 432 -1.46 -6.17 -27.54
N GLY A 433 -2.53 -6.25 -26.73
CA GLY A 433 -2.77 -7.35 -25.79
C GLY A 433 -1.98 -7.25 -24.48
N VAL A 434 -1.08 -6.25 -24.33
CA VAL A 434 -0.32 -6.01 -23.10
C VAL A 434 -0.85 -4.78 -22.37
N PHE A 435 -1.18 -4.96 -21.09
CA PHE A 435 -1.66 -3.92 -20.21
C PHE A 435 -0.72 -3.80 -18.99
N ALA A 436 -0.66 -2.62 -18.38
CA ALA A 436 0.10 -2.41 -17.15
C ALA A 436 -0.63 -1.46 -16.20
N GLY A 437 -0.37 -1.59 -14.90
CA GLY A 437 -0.97 -0.70 -13.91
C GLY A 437 -0.34 -0.81 -12.53
N GLY A 438 -0.63 0.18 -11.66
CA GLY A 438 -0.02 0.33 -10.36
C GLY A 438 1.41 0.88 -10.43
N ASP A 439 2.22 0.58 -9.41
CA ASP A 439 3.53 1.20 -9.23
C ASP A 439 4.52 0.97 -10.36
N ILE A 440 4.33 -0.03 -11.21
CA ILE A 440 5.18 -0.27 -12.39
C ILE A 440 4.94 0.75 -13.52
N VAL A 441 3.84 1.51 -13.44
CA VAL A 441 3.51 2.59 -14.38
C VAL A 441 3.75 3.95 -13.75
N THR A 442 3.22 4.17 -12.54
CA THR A 442 3.19 5.50 -11.89
C THR A 442 4.36 5.78 -10.95
N GLY A 443 5.16 4.77 -10.64
CA GLY A 443 6.07 4.79 -9.48
C GLY A 443 5.35 4.41 -8.19
N ALA A 444 6.12 4.22 -7.12
CA ALA A 444 5.60 3.82 -5.82
C ALA A 444 4.56 4.83 -5.29
N ALA A 445 3.34 4.36 -5.09
CA ALA A 445 2.19 5.15 -4.68
C ALA A 445 1.43 4.50 -3.51
N THR A 446 0.10 4.51 -3.54
CA THR A 446 -0.73 3.91 -2.48
C THR A 446 -1.46 2.66 -2.99
N VAL A 447 -1.82 1.79 -2.05
CA VAL A 447 -2.60 0.56 -2.34
C VAL A 447 -3.85 0.88 -3.14
N ILE A 448 -4.61 1.90 -2.74
CA ILE A 448 -5.87 2.25 -3.39
C ILE A 448 -5.68 2.83 -4.81
N LEU A 449 -4.58 3.54 -5.08
CA LEU A 449 -4.26 3.99 -6.44
C LEU A 449 -3.92 2.80 -7.35
N ALA A 450 -3.21 1.81 -6.84
CA ALA A 450 -2.94 0.58 -7.57
C ALA A 450 -4.23 -0.22 -7.84
N ILE A 451 -5.17 -0.27 -6.88
CA ILE A 451 -6.51 -0.84 -7.08
C ILE A 451 -7.27 -0.08 -8.17
N GLY A 452 -7.28 1.25 -8.13
CA GLY A 452 -7.94 2.07 -9.15
C GLY A 452 -7.39 1.85 -10.56
N ALA A 453 -6.06 1.76 -10.70
CA ALA A 453 -5.40 1.42 -11.95
C ALA A 453 -5.78 0.00 -12.43
N GLY A 454 -5.80 -0.98 -11.52
CA GLY A 454 -6.25 -2.34 -11.82
C GLY A 454 -7.69 -2.41 -12.31
N LYS A 455 -8.62 -1.65 -11.71
CA LYS A 455 -10.03 -1.59 -12.15
C LYS A 455 -10.18 -1.06 -13.58
N LYS A 456 -9.46 0.02 -13.91
CA LYS A 456 -9.46 0.58 -15.28
C LYS A 456 -8.90 -0.44 -16.27
N ALA A 457 -7.76 -1.03 -15.95
CA ALA A 457 -7.14 -2.05 -16.78
C ALA A 457 -8.03 -3.29 -16.97
N ALA A 458 -8.73 -3.77 -15.92
CA ALA A 458 -9.64 -4.89 -16.04
C ALA A 458 -10.80 -4.61 -17.00
N ARG A 459 -11.40 -3.42 -16.94
CA ARG A 459 -12.44 -2.99 -17.90
C ARG A 459 -11.87 -2.95 -19.33
N ALA A 460 -10.70 -2.33 -19.51
CA ALA A 460 -10.06 -2.21 -20.81
C ALA A 460 -9.64 -3.57 -21.42
N ILE A 461 -9.19 -4.52 -20.58
CA ILE A 461 -8.91 -5.91 -20.99
C ILE A 461 -10.20 -6.59 -21.44
N HIS A 462 -11.28 -6.47 -20.66
CA HIS A 462 -12.58 -7.04 -21.02
C HIS A 462 -13.10 -6.53 -22.36
N ASP A 463 -13.04 -5.21 -22.59
CA ASP A 463 -13.46 -4.58 -23.84
C ASP A 463 -12.59 -5.06 -25.02
N TYR A 464 -11.28 -5.10 -24.85
CA TYR A 464 -10.34 -5.59 -25.87
C TYR A 464 -10.61 -7.07 -26.23
N LEU A 465 -10.86 -7.92 -25.25
CA LEU A 465 -11.15 -9.34 -25.50
C LEU A 465 -12.47 -9.57 -26.23
N ASN A 466 -13.42 -8.62 -26.13
CA ASN A 466 -14.69 -8.68 -26.81
C ASN A 466 -14.69 -8.09 -28.22
N ASP A 467 -13.98 -6.95 -28.46
CA ASP A 467 -14.05 -6.21 -29.71
C ASP A 467 -12.74 -6.17 -30.51
N GLY A 468 -11.62 -6.58 -29.91
CA GLY A 468 -10.30 -6.63 -30.54
C GLY A 468 -9.67 -5.27 -30.84
N LYS A 469 -10.25 -4.15 -30.34
CA LYS A 469 -9.78 -2.82 -30.68
C LYS A 469 -8.57 -2.40 -29.85
N TRP A 470 -7.58 -1.83 -30.52
CA TRP A 470 -6.40 -1.24 -29.92
C TRP A 470 -6.14 0.15 -30.50
N PRO A 471 -5.81 1.15 -29.69
CA PRO A 471 -5.54 2.49 -30.20
C PRO A 471 -4.24 2.51 -31.05
N ASP A 472 -4.22 3.33 -32.12
CA ASP A 472 -3.08 3.43 -33.01
C ASP A 472 -1.83 4.03 -32.35
N THR A 473 -2.01 4.81 -31.28
CA THR A 473 -0.92 5.47 -30.55
C THR A 473 -1.17 5.46 -29.05
N ILE A 474 -0.15 5.02 -28.29
CA ILE A 474 -0.14 5.03 -26.83
C ILE A 474 1.05 5.86 -26.36
N GLY A 475 0.83 6.74 -25.40
CA GLY A 475 1.92 7.45 -24.71
C GLY A 475 2.52 8.65 -25.47
N LYS A 476 1.78 9.30 -26.38
CA LYS A 476 2.19 10.59 -26.99
C LYS A 476 1.52 11.77 -26.31
#